data_3bf29a4349eb5bc36df95a88e9052b69
#
_entry.id   3bf29a4349eb5bc36df95a88e9052b69
#
_cell.length_a   1.000
_cell.length_b   1.000
_cell.length_c   1.000
_cell.angle_alpha   90.00
_cell.angle_beta   90.00
_cell.angle_gamma   90.00
#
_symmetry.space_group_name_H-M   'P 1'
#
loop_
_entity.id
_entity.type
_entity.pdbx_description
1 polymer ?
#
loop_
_entity_poly.entity_id
_entity_poly.type
_entity_poly.pdbx_seq_one_letter_code
_entity_poly.pdbx_strand_id
1 'polypeptide(L)'
;MSKPTDMHRAFATEAPLVASHNYVAKRTAGFQQEKVRLDDGTSLPYYVYEGPMDTPMVDKRTYKLIRLANDLEALIIHDPEADKASAAMDVRVGHLSDPEGLYGMAHFCEHLLFLGTKKYPRENEYSEYLSNHSGSSNAFTSLENTNYFFDVGHNHFEGALDRFAQFFLEPLFDPSCTEREIRAVDSEHKKNLQSDLWRSFQLEKSLCRASHAYSKFGTGNLETLWNKPRDMGLDIRAELLKFHEKYYSANMMKLVVLGRESPEQLTKWVAEKFSRVPNKENQVPVFPGSPLGQEQLGTQILFRTIKVFVFLI
;
A
#
# COMPACT_ATOMS: atom_id res chain seq x y z
N MET A 1 -46.37 0.72 -18.61
CA MET A 1 -45.25 -0.21 -18.76
C MET A 1 -44.06 0.55 -19.34
N SER A 2 -43.26 1.17 -18.54
CA SER A 2 -42.02 1.84 -18.93
C SER A 2 -40.86 0.85 -18.78
N LYS A 3 -40.04 0.73 -19.85
CA LYS A 3 -38.87 -0.13 -19.90
C LYS A 3 -37.83 0.30 -18.84
N PRO A 4 -37.09 -0.62 -18.25
CA PRO A 4 -35.97 -0.25 -17.38
C PRO A 4 -34.88 0.40 -18.23
N THR A 5 -34.56 1.63 -17.92
CA THR A 5 -33.46 2.41 -18.48
C THR A 5 -32.13 1.84 -18.05
N ASP A 6 -31.24 1.64 -19.00
CA ASP A 6 -29.86 1.22 -18.88
C ASP A 6 -29.10 1.98 -17.78
N MET A 7 -29.04 1.42 -16.55
CA MET A 7 -28.18 1.87 -15.47
C MET A 7 -26.77 1.31 -15.54
N HIS A 8 -26.46 0.50 -16.56
CA HIS A 8 -25.16 -0.16 -16.69
C HIS A 8 -24.06 0.67 -17.36
N ARG A 9 -24.30 1.93 -17.72
CA ARG A 9 -23.33 2.74 -18.48
C ARG A 9 -22.66 3.89 -17.72
N ALA A 10 -22.91 4.07 -16.41
CA ALA A 10 -22.43 5.23 -15.67
C ALA A 10 -21.23 4.99 -14.70
N PHE A 11 -20.69 3.77 -14.62
CA PHE A 11 -19.72 3.42 -13.56
C PHE A 11 -18.28 3.19 -14.03
N ALA A 12 -17.84 3.85 -15.06
CA ALA A 12 -16.45 3.74 -15.51
C ALA A 12 -15.80 5.12 -15.74
N THR A 13 -15.74 5.96 -14.72
CA THR A 13 -14.70 6.99 -14.67
C THR A 13 -13.51 6.44 -13.91
N GLU A 14 -12.72 5.63 -14.61
CA GLU A 14 -11.39 5.26 -14.12
C GLU A 14 -10.54 6.53 -13.96
N ALA A 15 -9.72 6.59 -12.90
CA ALA A 15 -8.74 7.66 -12.76
C ALA A 15 -7.88 7.69 -14.04
N PRO A 16 -7.70 8.87 -14.68
CA PRO A 16 -6.92 8.97 -15.90
C PRO A 16 -5.48 8.55 -15.63
N LEU A 17 -4.96 7.67 -16.47
CA LEU A 17 -3.57 7.24 -16.43
C LEU A 17 -2.74 8.18 -17.31
N VAL A 18 -1.67 8.77 -16.77
CA VAL A 18 -0.74 9.60 -17.55
C VAL A 18 0.30 8.71 -18.22
N ALA A 19 0.33 8.73 -19.55
CA ALA A 19 1.34 8.02 -20.31
C ALA A 19 2.75 8.55 -20.00
N SER A 20 3.61 7.69 -19.45
CA SER A 20 4.94 8.05 -18.93
C SER A 20 6.03 8.09 -20.01
N HIS A 21 5.85 8.84 -21.11
CA HIS A 21 6.91 8.96 -22.14
C HIS A 21 8.24 9.52 -21.60
N ASN A 22 8.23 10.22 -20.45
CA ASN A 22 9.43 10.76 -19.80
C ASN A 22 9.98 9.86 -18.67
N TYR A 23 9.30 8.77 -18.31
CA TYR A 23 9.69 7.94 -17.17
C TYR A 23 10.90 7.05 -17.51
N VAL A 24 10.96 6.50 -18.72
CA VAL A 24 12.04 5.59 -19.16
C VAL A 24 13.38 6.32 -19.27
N ALA A 25 13.41 7.56 -19.77
CA ALA A 25 14.64 8.34 -19.89
C ALA A 25 15.20 8.80 -18.52
N LYS A 26 14.32 9.04 -17.52
CA LYS A 26 14.72 9.32 -16.14
C LYS A 26 15.14 8.07 -15.36
N ARG A 27 14.74 6.90 -15.82
CA ARG A 27 14.95 5.61 -15.15
C ARG A 27 16.41 5.21 -15.04
N THR A 28 17.27 5.59 -15.98
CA THR A 28 18.68 5.20 -16.02
C THR A 28 19.63 6.30 -15.55
N ALA A 29 19.15 7.53 -15.40
CA ALA A 29 19.99 8.64 -14.99
C ALA A 29 20.50 8.42 -13.55
N GLY A 30 21.82 8.33 -13.39
CA GLY A 30 22.48 8.15 -12.10
C GLY A 30 22.49 6.72 -11.55
N PHE A 31 22.06 5.72 -12.33
CA PHE A 31 22.13 4.30 -11.95
C PHE A 31 23.14 3.53 -12.78
N GLN A 32 23.99 2.76 -12.11
CA GLN A 32 24.96 1.84 -12.71
C GLN A 32 24.50 0.39 -12.50
N GLN A 33 24.64 -0.45 -13.55
CA GLN A 33 24.26 -1.84 -13.46
C GLN A 33 25.33 -2.66 -12.76
N GLU A 34 24.90 -3.45 -11.78
CA GLU A 34 25.68 -4.44 -11.05
C GLU A 34 25.02 -5.83 -11.09
N LYS A 35 25.68 -6.82 -10.52
CA LYS A 35 25.12 -8.16 -10.33
C LYS A 35 25.39 -8.64 -8.92
N VAL A 36 24.39 -9.24 -8.30
CA VAL A 36 24.53 -9.95 -7.04
C VAL A 36 24.51 -11.46 -7.28
N ARG A 37 25.44 -12.19 -6.68
CA ARG A 37 25.49 -13.66 -6.75
C ARG A 37 24.75 -14.25 -5.54
N LEU A 38 23.79 -15.12 -5.83
CA LEU A 38 23.03 -15.86 -4.84
C LEU A 38 23.79 -17.13 -4.41
N ASP A 39 23.35 -17.77 -3.32
CA ASP A 39 24.00 -18.97 -2.78
C ASP A 39 23.86 -20.20 -3.68
N ASP A 40 22.83 -20.26 -4.51
CA ASP A 40 22.61 -21.28 -5.53
C ASP A 40 23.49 -21.08 -6.79
N GLY A 41 24.33 -20.04 -6.81
CA GLY A 41 25.18 -19.67 -7.93
C GLY A 41 24.52 -18.77 -8.98
N THR A 42 23.22 -18.51 -8.88
CA THR A 42 22.49 -17.59 -9.75
C THR A 42 23.03 -16.17 -9.61
N SER A 43 23.10 -15.41 -10.71
CA SER A 43 23.45 -13.99 -10.70
C SER A 43 22.27 -13.15 -11.15
N LEU A 44 21.83 -12.25 -10.29
CA LEU A 44 20.72 -11.33 -10.55
C LEU A 44 21.25 -9.93 -10.86
N PRO A 45 20.82 -9.29 -11.97
CA PRO A 45 21.16 -7.90 -12.25
C PRO A 45 20.33 -6.97 -11.38
N TYR A 46 20.97 -5.89 -10.95
CA TYR A 46 20.31 -4.76 -10.28
C TYR A 46 21.05 -3.47 -10.64
N TYR A 47 20.49 -2.33 -10.26
CA TYR A 47 21.06 -1.03 -10.57
C TYR A 47 21.30 -0.27 -9.25
N VAL A 48 22.47 0.33 -9.10
CA VAL A 48 22.87 1.15 -7.94
C VAL A 48 22.80 2.61 -8.33
N TYR A 49 22.21 3.43 -7.48
CA TYR A 49 22.26 4.88 -7.65
C TYR A 49 23.61 5.44 -7.20
N GLU A 50 24.29 6.12 -8.11
CA GLU A 50 25.64 6.68 -7.91
C GLU A 50 25.60 8.19 -7.57
N GLY A 51 24.41 8.78 -7.52
CA GLY A 51 24.27 10.19 -7.20
C GLY A 51 24.46 10.49 -5.72
N PRO A 52 24.63 11.77 -5.35
CA PRO A 52 24.76 12.17 -3.96
C PRO A 52 23.47 11.86 -3.18
N MET A 53 23.63 11.38 -1.96
CA MET A 53 22.56 11.26 -0.97
C MET A 53 22.90 12.17 0.22
N ASP A 54 22.06 13.17 0.47
CA ASP A 54 22.24 14.07 1.60
C ASP A 54 21.91 13.32 2.90
N THR A 55 22.91 13.18 3.77
CA THR A 55 22.75 12.58 5.09
C THR A 55 23.12 13.59 6.18
N PRO A 56 22.43 13.59 7.34
CA PRO A 56 22.80 14.45 8.45
C PRO A 56 24.23 14.14 8.92
N MET A 57 24.99 15.19 9.30
CA MET A 57 26.39 15.03 9.75
C MET A 57 26.60 14.08 10.94
N VAL A 58 25.55 13.92 11.76
CA VAL A 58 25.58 13.04 12.95
C VAL A 58 25.08 11.62 12.64
N ASP A 59 24.63 11.37 11.43
CA ASP A 59 24.13 10.05 11.02
C ASP A 59 25.32 9.14 10.67
N LYS A 60 25.44 8.02 11.37
CA LYS A 60 26.50 7.03 11.20
C LYS A 60 26.11 5.86 10.29
N ARG A 61 24.85 5.82 9.85
CA ARG A 61 24.34 4.75 8.98
C ARG A 61 24.89 4.85 7.58
N THR A 62 24.94 3.71 6.91
CA THR A 62 25.29 3.65 5.48
C THR A 62 24.04 3.42 4.66
N TYR A 63 23.90 4.16 3.58
CA TYR A 63 22.74 4.14 2.70
C TYR A 63 23.14 3.68 1.30
N LYS A 64 22.34 2.81 0.69
CA LYS A 64 22.51 2.37 -0.69
C LYS A 64 21.14 2.30 -1.36
N LEU A 65 20.89 3.13 -2.36
CA LEU A 65 19.67 3.07 -3.16
C LEU A 65 19.90 2.13 -4.34
N ILE A 66 19.05 1.12 -4.46
CA ILE A 66 19.09 0.16 -5.56
C ILE A 66 17.76 0.11 -6.28
N ARG A 67 17.79 -0.37 -7.52
CA ARG A 67 16.60 -0.75 -8.28
C ARG A 67 16.82 -2.13 -8.86
N LEU A 68 15.88 -3.03 -8.61
CA LEU A 68 15.88 -4.37 -9.16
C LEU A 68 15.50 -4.36 -10.64
N ALA A 69 15.77 -5.47 -11.33
CA ALA A 69 15.44 -5.61 -12.75
C ALA A 69 13.93 -5.52 -13.05
N ASN A 70 13.09 -5.80 -12.07
CA ASN A 70 11.63 -5.65 -12.14
C ASN A 70 11.14 -4.22 -11.79
N ASP A 71 12.05 -3.23 -11.70
CA ASP A 71 11.78 -1.82 -11.36
C ASP A 71 11.34 -1.52 -9.94
N LEU A 72 11.34 -2.50 -9.03
CA LEU A 72 11.20 -2.23 -7.62
C LEU A 72 12.45 -1.46 -7.13
N GLU A 73 12.26 -0.31 -6.52
CA GLU A 73 13.34 0.44 -5.89
C GLU A 73 13.41 0.12 -4.39
N ALA A 74 14.63 -0.04 -3.90
CA ALA A 74 14.86 -0.31 -2.50
C ALA A 74 15.97 0.58 -1.92
N LEU A 75 15.69 1.20 -0.77
CA LEU A 75 16.68 1.87 0.06
C LEU A 75 17.21 0.88 1.09
N ILE A 76 18.49 0.57 0.99
CA ILE A 76 19.21 -0.29 1.90
C ILE A 76 19.88 0.60 2.96
N ILE A 77 19.63 0.32 4.24
CA ILE A 77 20.18 1.05 5.38
C ILE A 77 20.94 0.09 6.27
N HIS A 78 22.24 0.25 6.33
CA HIS A 78 23.09 -0.47 7.28
C HIS A 78 23.26 0.37 8.55
N ASP A 79 22.82 -0.18 9.68
CA ASP A 79 23.00 0.40 11.01
C ASP A 79 23.59 -0.68 11.94
N PRO A 80 24.90 -0.66 12.19
CA PRO A 80 25.57 -1.67 13.02
C PRO A 80 25.13 -1.65 14.49
N GLU A 81 24.52 -0.55 14.95
CA GLU A 81 24.08 -0.35 16.33
C GLU A 81 22.58 -0.66 16.52
N ALA A 82 21.83 -0.96 15.46
CA ALA A 82 20.38 -1.19 15.54
C ALA A 82 20.03 -2.43 16.36
N ASP A 83 19.19 -2.31 17.38
CA ASP A 83 18.72 -3.45 18.19
C ASP A 83 17.75 -4.34 17.45
N LYS A 84 16.98 -3.77 16.54
CA LYS A 84 16.02 -4.44 15.67
C LYS A 84 16.31 -4.15 14.21
N ALA A 85 15.99 -5.11 13.38
CA ALA A 85 15.90 -4.88 11.94
C ALA A 85 14.46 -4.55 11.55
N SER A 86 14.28 -3.86 10.43
CA SER A 86 12.96 -3.45 9.96
C SER A 86 12.89 -3.39 8.43
N ALA A 87 11.68 -3.53 7.90
CA ALA A 87 11.40 -3.22 6.50
C ALA A 87 10.04 -2.55 6.36
N ALA A 88 9.93 -1.71 5.32
CA ALA A 88 8.68 -1.06 4.93
C ALA A 88 8.53 -1.11 3.42
N MET A 89 7.34 -1.47 2.95
CA MET A 89 6.96 -1.44 1.54
C MET A 89 5.84 -0.44 1.35
N ASP A 90 6.08 0.55 0.51
CA ASP A 90 5.06 1.50 0.06
C ASP A 90 4.60 1.12 -1.34
N VAL A 91 3.30 0.89 -1.48
CA VAL A 91 2.64 0.63 -2.76
C VAL A 91 1.87 1.87 -3.16
N ARG A 92 2.14 2.40 -4.36
CA ARG A 92 1.56 3.66 -4.84
C ARG A 92 0.12 3.49 -5.31
N VAL A 93 -0.72 3.03 -4.41
CA VAL A 93 -2.17 2.92 -4.54
C VAL A 93 -2.82 3.11 -3.17
N GLY A 94 -3.80 3.99 -3.08
CA GLY A 94 -4.58 4.25 -1.87
C GLY A 94 -6.06 4.34 -2.20
N HIS A 95 -6.86 4.79 -1.24
CA HIS A 95 -8.31 4.75 -1.37
C HIS A 95 -8.90 5.73 -2.41
N LEU A 96 -8.13 6.70 -2.93
CA LEU A 96 -8.58 7.49 -4.08
C LEU A 96 -8.77 6.62 -5.34
N SER A 97 -8.06 5.48 -5.40
CA SER A 97 -8.15 4.51 -6.49
C SER A 97 -9.29 3.49 -6.32
N ASP A 98 -10.04 3.55 -5.22
CA ASP A 98 -11.16 2.63 -5.01
C ASP A 98 -12.13 2.71 -6.20
N PRO A 99 -12.65 1.57 -6.69
CA PRO A 99 -13.67 1.55 -7.71
C PRO A 99 -14.93 2.28 -7.22
N GLU A 100 -15.63 2.92 -8.15
CA GLU A 100 -16.87 3.62 -7.82
C GLU A 100 -17.90 2.66 -7.21
N GLY A 101 -18.44 3.05 -6.05
CA GLY A 101 -19.42 2.22 -5.31
C GLY A 101 -18.80 1.12 -4.43
N LEU A 102 -17.49 0.84 -4.56
CA LEU A 102 -16.75 -0.17 -3.79
C LEU A 102 -15.71 0.50 -2.86
N TYR A 103 -16.16 1.46 -2.08
CA TYR A 103 -15.30 2.27 -1.23
C TYR A 103 -14.73 1.47 -0.06
N GLY A 104 -13.44 1.66 0.22
CA GLY A 104 -12.65 0.89 1.18
C GLY A 104 -11.95 -0.32 0.58
N MET A 105 -11.92 -0.47 -0.75
CA MET A 105 -11.29 -1.59 -1.44
C MET A 105 -9.79 -1.66 -1.19
N ALA A 106 -9.09 -0.53 -1.24
CA ALA A 106 -7.65 -0.46 -0.95
C ALA A 106 -7.35 -0.90 0.49
N HIS A 107 -8.13 -0.43 1.46
CA HIS A 107 -8.01 -0.81 2.88
C HIS A 107 -8.36 -2.29 3.11
N PHE A 108 -9.39 -2.79 2.46
CA PHE A 108 -9.73 -4.20 2.51
C PHE A 108 -8.64 -5.10 1.89
N CYS A 109 -8.00 -4.65 0.81
CA CYS A 109 -6.84 -5.32 0.23
C CYS A 109 -5.67 -5.36 1.21
N GLU A 110 -5.42 -4.27 1.94
CA GLU A 110 -4.41 -4.20 2.99
C GLU A 110 -4.61 -5.30 4.02
N HIS A 111 -5.83 -5.44 4.59
CA HIS A 111 -6.15 -6.46 5.58
C HIS A 111 -5.86 -7.89 5.09
N LEU A 112 -6.29 -8.20 3.87
CA LEU A 112 -6.20 -9.57 3.34
C LEU A 112 -4.78 -10.02 2.98
N LEU A 113 -3.83 -9.10 2.76
CA LEU A 113 -2.43 -9.45 2.50
C LEU A 113 -1.74 -10.09 3.70
N PHE A 114 -2.20 -9.83 4.92
CA PHE A 114 -1.66 -10.45 6.13
C PHE A 114 -2.09 -11.91 6.34
N LEU A 115 -3.08 -12.40 5.61
CA LEU A 115 -3.81 -13.63 5.91
C LEU A 115 -3.33 -14.82 5.07
N GLY A 116 -2.03 -15.06 5.11
CA GLY A 116 -1.41 -16.20 4.46
C GLY A 116 -0.99 -15.97 3.02
N THR A 117 0.03 -16.69 2.65
CA THR A 117 0.64 -16.68 1.31
C THR A 117 0.86 -18.11 0.85
N LYS A 118 1.13 -18.32 -0.42
CA LYS A 118 1.36 -19.67 -0.94
C LYS A 118 2.53 -20.39 -0.25
N LYS A 119 3.61 -19.66 0.04
CA LYS A 119 4.77 -20.21 0.76
C LYS A 119 4.49 -20.44 2.24
N TYR A 120 3.70 -19.57 2.85
CA TYR A 120 3.33 -19.59 4.27
C TYR A 120 1.81 -19.57 4.41
N PRO A 121 1.12 -20.71 4.23
CA PRO A 121 -0.33 -20.74 4.06
C PRO A 121 -1.13 -20.56 5.35
N ARG A 122 -0.51 -20.73 6.54
CA ARG A 122 -1.20 -20.50 7.80
C ARG A 122 -1.47 -19.00 7.97
N GLU A 123 -2.69 -18.66 8.30
CA GLU A 123 -3.16 -17.28 8.44
C GLU A 123 -2.31 -16.44 9.39
N ASN A 124 -1.94 -17.01 10.56
CA ASN A 124 -1.17 -16.30 11.58
C ASN A 124 0.35 -16.47 11.45
N GLU A 125 0.85 -17.14 10.43
CA GLU A 125 2.28 -17.51 10.28
C GLU A 125 3.22 -16.29 10.40
N TYR A 126 2.87 -15.20 9.75
CA TYR A 126 3.67 -13.99 9.77
C TYR A 126 3.68 -13.32 11.15
N SER A 127 2.52 -13.12 11.75
CA SER A 127 2.38 -12.48 13.05
C SER A 127 2.99 -13.33 14.18
N GLU A 128 2.83 -14.65 14.13
CA GLU A 128 3.46 -15.58 15.05
C GLU A 128 5.00 -15.55 14.94
N TYR A 129 5.53 -15.53 13.71
CA TYR A 129 6.97 -15.41 13.49
C TYR A 129 7.52 -14.13 14.14
N LEU A 130 6.92 -12.99 13.86
CA LEU A 130 7.38 -11.71 14.42
C LEU A 130 7.28 -11.69 15.94
N SER A 131 6.13 -12.10 16.49
CA SER A 131 5.91 -12.10 17.97
C SER A 131 6.90 -13.02 18.70
N ASN A 132 7.22 -14.18 18.14
CA ASN A 132 8.20 -15.10 18.71
C ASN A 132 9.64 -14.56 18.66
N HIS A 133 9.89 -13.51 17.86
CA HIS A 133 11.21 -12.92 17.68
C HIS A 133 11.24 -11.43 18.06
N SER A 134 10.42 -11.03 19.04
CA SER A 134 10.34 -9.66 19.58
C SER A 134 9.98 -8.61 18.54
N GLY A 135 9.25 -9.00 17.54
CA GLY A 135 8.82 -8.15 16.43
C GLY A 135 7.35 -7.78 16.46
N SER A 136 7.01 -6.83 15.62
CA SER A 136 5.65 -6.39 15.36
C SER A 136 5.49 -5.96 13.91
N SER A 137 4.26 -5.90 13.42
CA SER A 137 3.94 -5.35 12.09
C SER A 137 2.68 -4.52 12.14
N ASN A 138 2.57 -3.62 11.18
CA ASN A 138 1.37 -2.85 10.94
C ASN A 138 1.30 -2.43 9.47
N ALA A 139 0.18 -1.85 9.09
CA ALA A 139 0.00 -1.20 7.78
C ALA A 139 -0.93 0.00 7.91
N PHE A 140 -1.00 0.81 6.88
CA PHE A 140 -2.01 1.85 6.73
C PHE A 140 -2.30 2.12 5.26
N THR A 141 -3.56 2.41 4.96
CA THR A 141 -4.01 2.89 3.65
C THR A 141 -4.30 4.39 3.72
N SER A 142 -3.54 5.15 2.94
CA SER A 142 -3.69 6.60 2.79
C SER A 142 -4.49 6.96 1.53
N LEU A 143 -4.44 8.23 1.13
CA LEU A 143 -5.10 8.74 -0.07
C LEU A 143 -4.59 8.05 -1.34
N GLU A 144 -3.27 8.05 -1.55
CA GLU A 144 -2.61 7.63 -2.79
C GLU A 144 -1.62 6.47 -2.60
N ASN A 145 -1.41 6.01 -1.36
CA ASN A 145 -0.50 4.92 -1.07
C ASN A 145 -1.01 4.02 0.04
N THR A 146 -0.54 2.76 0.03
CA THR A 146 -0.71 1.78 1.11
C THR A 146 0.68 1.33 1.56
N ASN A 147 0.95 1.41 2.85
CA ASN A 147 2.24 1.09 3.42
C ASN A 147 2.13 -0.10 4.37
N TYR A 148 3.06 -1.03 4.24
CA TYR A 148 3.21 -2.22 5.08
C TYR A 148 4.58 -2.17 5.75
N PHE A 149 4.68 -2.45 7.04
CA PHE A 149 5.96 -2.42 7.72
C PHE A 149 6.03 -3.36 8.90
N PHE A 150 7.24 -3.76 9.24
CA PHE A 150 7.52 -4.57 10.42
C PHE A 150 8.87 -4.23 11.03
N ASP A 151 9.02 -4.59 12.29
CA ASP A 151 10.29 -4.74 12.98
C ASP A 151 10.45 -6.16 13.52
N VAL A 152 11.69 -6.59 13.78
CA VAL A 152 12.00 -7.90 14.35
C VAL A 152 13.39 -7.86 14.99
N GLY A 153 13.65 -8.74 15.96
CA GLY A 153 15.02 -8.94 16.48
C GLY A 153 15.99 -9.24 15.34
N HIS A 154 17.15 -8.55 15.31
CA HIS A 154 18.06 -8.52 14.15
C HIS A 154 18.46 -9.92 13.64
N ASN A 155 18.66 -10.93 14.53
CA ASN A 155 19.03 -12.30 14.15
C ASN A 155 17.96 -13.05 13.35
N HIS A 156 16.76 -12.50 13.25
CA HIS A 156 15.62 -13.13 12.58
C HIS A 156 15.13 -12.33 11.37
N PHE A 157 15.92 -11.34 10.93
CA PHE A 157 15.52 -10.42 9.88
C PHE A 157 15.29 -11.12 8.54
N GLU A 158 16.19 -12.00 8.11
CA GLU A 158 16.05 -12.69 6.83
C GLU A 158 14.75 -13.49 6.75
N GLY A 159 14.40 -14.23 7.81
CA GLY A 159 13.17 -15.01 7.87
C GLY A 159 11.90 -14.17 7.88
N ALA A 160 11.95 -13.00 8.53
CA ALA A 160 10.85 -12.03 8.52
C ALA A 160 10.69 -11.38 7.14
N LEU A 161 11.82 -10.98 6.53
CA LEU A 161 11.85 -10.37 5.20
C LEU A 161 11.36 -11.32 4.10
N ASP A 162 11.65 -12.62 4.22
CA ASP A 162 11.15 -13.64 3.31
C ASP A 162 9.61 -13.78 3.40
N ARG A 163 9.05 -13.81 4.62
CA ARG A 163 7.60 -13.85 4.82
C ARG A 163 6.92 -12.59 4.30
N PHE A 164 7.52 -11.43 4.58
CA PHE A 164 7.03 -10.15 4.12
C PHE A 164 7.00 -10.03 2.59
N ALA A 165 8.05 -10.51 1.91
CA ALA A 165 8.12 -10.51 0.46
C ALA A 165 6.97 -11.30 -0.19
N GLN A 166 6.50 -12.38 0.48
CA GLN A 166 5.42 -13.20 -0.05
C GLN A 166 4.07 -12.47 -0.18
N PHE A 167 3.85 -11.40 0.58
CA PHE A 167 2.67 -10.53 0.43
C PHE A 167 2.54 -9.98 -0.99
N PHE A 168 3.68 -9.70 -1.62
CA PHE A 168 3.77 -9.08 -2.96
C PHE A 168 4.05 -10.10 -4.08
N LEU A 169 4.32 -11.34 -3.71
CA LEU A 169 4.57 -12.45 -4.65
C LEU A 169 3.32 -13.28 -4.90
N GLU A 170 2.82 -13.94 -3.88
CA GLU A 170 1.74 -14.93 -4.01
C GLU A 170 0.82 -14.90 -2.77
N PRO A 171 0.09 -13.80 -2.51
CA PRO A 171 -0.92 -13.77 -1.45
C PRO A 171 -2.08 -14.71 -1.78
N LEU A 172 -2.66 -15.37 -0.79
CA LEU A 172 -3.73 -16.36 -1.00
C LEU A 172 -5.09 -15.71 -1.26
N PHE A 173 -5.38 -14.59 -0.60
CA PHE A 173 -6.73 -14.00 -0.62
C PHE A 173 -7.80 -15.08 -0.38
N ASP A 174 -7.64 -15.84 0.69
CA ASP A 174 -8.49 -16.99 0.97
C ASP A 174 -9.97 -16.59 1.06
N PRO A 175 -10.88 -17.25 0.31
CA PRO A 175 -12.31 -16.93 0.36
C PRO A 175 -12.92 -16.99 1.76
N SER A 176 -12.43 -17.90 2.63
CA SER A 176 -12.94 -18.06 3.99
C SER A 176 -12.66 -16.87 4.89
N CYS A 177 -11.65 -16.04 4.56
CA CYS A 177 -11.29 -14.84 5.31
C CYS A 177 -12.13 -13.63 4.91
N THR A 178 -12.69 -13.61 3.70
CA THR A 178 -13.33 -12.43 3.09
C THR A 178 -14.39 -11.79 3.98
N GLU A 179 -15.40 -12.55 4.40
CA GLU A 179 -16.49 -12.00 5.22
C GLU A 179 -16.02 -11.55 6.60
N ARG A 180 -15.11 -12.29 7.22
CA ARG A 180 -14.57 -11.95 8.54
C ARG A 180 -13.81 -10.63 8.49
N GLU A 181 -12.98 -10.42 7.49
CA GLU A 181 -12.20 -9.18 7.35
C GLU A 181 -13.07 -7.97 6.99
N ILE A 182 -14.12 -8.15 6.21
CA ILE A 182 -15.12 -7.08 6.01
C ILE A 182 -15.75 -6.67 7.34
N ARG A 183 -16.03 -7.62 8.24
CA ARG A 183 -16.54 -7.32 9.59
C ARG A 183 -15.50 -6.64 10.47
N ALA A 184 -14.20 -6.94 10.30
CA ALA A 184 -13.11 -6.25 10.97
C ALA A 184 -13.03 -4.78 10.52
N VAL A 185 -13.04 -4.52 9.21
CA VAL A 185 -13.10 -3.16 8.62
C VAL A 185 -14.34 -2.39 9.10
N ASP A 186 -15.52 -3.03 9.15
CA ASP A 186 -16.75 -2.43 9.67
C ASP A 186 -16.64 -2.07 11.16
N SER A 187 -15.96 -2.90 11.94
CA SER A 187 -15.71 -2.64 13.38
C SER A 187 -14.75 -1.45 13.55
N GLU A 188 -13.73 -1.33 12.72
CA GLU A 188 -12.87 -0.15 12.69
C GLU A 188 -13.64 1.13 12.34
N HIS A 189 -14.46 1.06 11.30
CA HIS A 189 -15.32 2.19 10.93
C HIS A 189 -16.21 2.60 12.11
N LYS A 190 -16.86 1.67 12.79
CA LYS A 190 -17.69 1.94 13.96
C LYS A 190 -16.92 2.59 15.11
N LYS A 191 -15.69 2.15 15.36
CA LYS A 191 -14.76 2.77 16.31
C LYS A 191 -14.44 4.22 15.88
N ASN A 192 -14.18 4.45 14.60
CA ASN A 192 -13.84 5.76 14.04
C ASN A 192 -15.00 6.76 14.12
N LEU A 193 -16.26 6.30 14.10
CA LEU A 193 -17.45 7.15 14.33
C LEU A 193 -17.44 7.81 15.72
N GLN A 194 -16.68 7.29 16.68
CA GLN A 194 -16.53 7.86 18.02
C GLN A 194 -15.33 8.81 18.14
N SER A 195 -14.61 9.05 17.04
CA SER A 195 -13.44 9.94 16.97
C SER A 195 -13.80 11.21 16.19
N ASP A 196 -13.70 12.37 16.84
CA ASP A 196 -13.96 13.64 16.17
C ASP A 196 -12.95 13.94 15.07
N LEU A 197 -11.71 13.43 15.15
CA LEU A 197 -10.71 13.52 14.09
C LEU A 197 -11.22 12.83 12.82
N TRP A 198 -11.62 11.57 12.91
CA TRP A 198 -12.13 10.80 11.78
C TRP A 198 -13.44 11.36 11.21
N ARG A 199 -14.33 11.83 12.08
CA ARG A 199 -15.59 12.46 11.67
C ARG A 199 -15.35 13.78 10.94
N SER A 200 -14.43 14.61 11.44
CA SER A 200 -14.04 15.87 10.79
C SER A 200 -13.40 15.62 9.42
N PHE A 201 -12.48 14.65 9.34
CA PHE A 201 -11.84 14.26 8.08
C PHE A 201 -12.85 13.78 7.04
N GLN A 202 -13.80 12.92 7.43
CA GLN A 202 -14.82 12.44 6.50
C GLN A 202 -15.83 13.55 6.13
N LEU A 203 -16.15 14.45 7.07
CA LEU A 203 -16.97 15.63 6.79
C LEU A 203 -16.32 16.51 5.71
N GLU A 204 -15.04 16.85 5.88
CA GLU A 204 -14.27 17.62 4.89
C GLU A 204 -14.35 16.98 3.51
N LYS A 205 -14.08 15.67 3.40
CA LYS A 205 -14.16 14.92 2.14
C LYS A 205 -15.56 14.99 1.51
N SER A 206 -16.62 14.88 2.32
CA SER A 206 -18.01 14.90 1.85
C SER A 206 -18.44 16.27 1.32
N LEU A 207 -17.75 17.32 1.69
CA LEU A 207 -18.01 18.69 1.24
C LEU A 207 -17.26 19.06 -0.03
N CYS A 208 -16.32 18.23 -0.44
CA CYS A 208 -15.60 18.42 -1.69
C CYS A 208 -16.49 18.10 -2.90
N ARG A 209 -16.02 18.43 -4.09
CA ARG A 209 -16.71 18.06 -5.34
C ARG A 209 -16.92 16.55 -5.39
N ALA A 210 -18.17 16.12 -5.52
CA ALA A 210 -18.51 14.69 -5.60
C ALA A 210 -17.85 13.96 -6.78
N SER A 211 -17.51 14.69 -7.85
CA SER A 211 -16.77 14.17 -9.01
C SER A 211 -15.28 14.00 -8.80
N HIS A 212 -14.71 14.55 -7.72
CA HIS A 212 -13.28 14.42 -7.42
C HIS A 212 -13.04 13.21 -6.52
N ALA A 213 -12.01 12.42 -6.82
CA ALA A 213 -11.70 11.20 -6.07
C ALA A 213 -11.49 11.42 -4.56
N TYR A 214 -11.09 12.63 -4.15
CA TYR A 214 -10.92 12.99 -2.75
C TYR A 214 -12.21 12.86 -1.93
N SER A 215 -13.40 12.98 -2.54
CA SER A 215 -14.70 12.83 -1.86
C SER A 215 -15.01 11.39 -1.44
N LYS A 216 -14.27 10.38 -1.96
CA LYS A 216 -14.51 8.96 -1.67
C LYS A 216 -14.32 8.62 -0.19
N PHE A 217 -15.17 7.76 0.33
CA PHE A 217 -15.05 7.20 1.68
C PHE A 217 -13.96 6.12 1.71
N GLY A 218 -12.83 6.36 2.39
CA GLY A 218 -11.64 5.51 2.30
C GLY A 218 -11.60 4.31 3.25
N THR A 219 -12.30 4.36 4.40
CA THR A 219 -12.21 3.28 5.40
C THR A 219 -12.89 1.99 4.91
N GLY A 220 -14.03 2.11 4.26
CA GLY A 220 -14.90 0.97 3.99
C GLY A 220 -15.74 0.57 5.20
N ASN A 221 -16.81 -0.17 4.97
CA ASN A 221 -17.68 -0.75 5.99
C ASN A 221 -18.52 -1.88 5.38
N LEU A 222 -19.38 -2.52 6.19
CA LEU A 222 -20.27 -3.59 5.73
C LEU A 222 -21.17 -3.15 4.57
N GLU A 223 -21.61 -1.89 4.54
CA GLU A 223 -22.44 -1.36 3.48
C GLU A 223 -21.69 -1.28 2.14
N THR A 224 -20.47 -0.73 2.14
CA THR A 224 -19.71 -0.51 0.89
C THR A 224 -18.98 -1.74 0.39
N LEU A 225 -18.63 -2.69 1.28
CA LEU A 225 -17.84 -3.88 0.95
C LEU A 225 -18.64 -5.18 0.94
N TRP A 226 -19.92 -5.16 1.37
CA TRP A 226 -20.74 -6.37 1.39
C TRP A 226 -22.13 -6.18 0.83
N ASN A 227 -22.96 -5.27 1.39
CA ASN A 227 -24.36 -5.13 0.99
C ASN A 227 -24.46 -4.61 -0.45
N LYS A 228 -23.92 -3.44 -0.73
CA LYS A 228 -23.97 -2.82 -2.07
C LYS A 228 -23.39 -3.70 -3.18
N PRO A 229 -22.19 -4.29 -3.04
CA PRO A 229 -21.67 -5.22 -4.05
C PRO A 229 -22.65 -6.36 -4.35
N ARG A 230 -23.25 -6.97 -3.34
CA ARG A 230 -24.22 -8.06 -3.51
C ARG A 230 -25.50 -7.60 -4.22
N ASP A 231 -26.02 -6.42 -3.85
CA ASP A 231 -27.18 -5.84 -4.50
C ASP A 231 -26.91 -5.52 -5.97
N MET A 232 -25.65 -5.23 -6.32
CA MET A 232 -25.17 -5.04 -7.68
C MET A 232 -24.85 -6.36 -8.39
N GLY A 233 -24.96 -7.51 -7.73
CA GLY A 233 -24.59 -8.81 -8.28
C GLY A 233 -23.09 -9.02 -8.43
N LEU A 234 -22.27 -8.29 -7.67
CA LEU A 234 -20.82 -8.39 -7.69
C LEU A 234 -20.30 -9.29 -6.57
N ASP A 235 -19.28 -10.07 -6.89
CA ASP A 235 -18.46 -10.80 -5.91
C ASP A 235 -17.31 -9.88 -5.45
N ILE A 236 -17.35 -9.46 -4.21
CA ILE A 236 -16.37 -8.51 -3.64
C ILE A 236 -14.93 -9.05 -3.69
N ARG A 237 -14.75 -10.37 -3.52
CA ARG A 237 -13.43 -10.99 -3.63
C ARG A 237 -12.92 -10.94 -5.07
N ALA A 238 -13.79 -11.21 -6.04
CA ALA A 238 -13.40 -11.09 -7.45
C ALA A 238 -13.02 -9.65 -7.81
N GLU A 239 -13.73 -8.65 -7.30
CA GLU A 239 -13.38 -7.24 -7.48
C GLU A 239 -12.06 -6.87 -6.77
N LEU A 240 -11.81 -7.42 -5.58
CA LEU A 240 -10.53 -7.27 -4.88
C LEU A 240 -9.36 -7.84 -5.71
N LEU A 241 -9.52 -9.04 -6.28
CA LEU A 241 -8.47 -9.65 -7.11
C LEU A 241 -8.17 -8.79 -8.35
N LYS A 242 -9.19 -8.18 -8.96
CA LYS A 242 -9.01 -7.22 -10.05
C LYS A 242 -8.26 -5.97 -9.59
N PHE A 243 -8.61 -5.45 -8.41
CA PHE A 243 -7.94 -4.30 -7.79
C PHE A 243 -6.46 -4.60 -7.53
N HIS A 244 -6.17 -5.73 -6.89
CA HIS A 244 -4.80 -6.18 -6.63
C HIS A 244 -4.03 -6.37 -7.94
N GLU A 245 -4.61 -7.07 -8.93
CA GLU A 245 -3.98 -7.27 -10.23
C GLU A 245 -3.67 -5.94 -10.93
N LYS A 246 -4.56 -4.98 -10.83
CA LYS A 246 -4.40 -3.66 -11.46
C LYS A 246 -3.33 -2.79 -10.81
N TYR A 247 -3.11 -2.87 -9.49
CA TYR A 247 -2.30 -1.88 -8.79
C TYR A 247 -1.03 -2.43 -8.14
N TYR A 248 -1.01 -3.72 -7.77
CA TYR A 248 0.16 -4.31 -7.13
C TYR A 248 1.15 -4.79 -8.19
N SER A 249 2.14 -3.93 -8.45
CA SER A 249 3.17 -4.12 -9.48
C SER A 249 4.50 -3.56 -8.96
N ALA A 250 5.60 -4.26 -9.25
CA ALA A 250 6.93 -3.92 -8.74
C ALA A 250 7.33 -2.46 -9.03
N ASN A 251 6.98 -1.93 -10.21
CA ASN A 251 7.27 -0.54 -10.58
C ASN A 251 6.45 0.51 -9.78
N MET A 252 5.44 0.05 -9.04
CA MET A 252 4.61 0.87 -8.15
C MET A 252 5.07 0.78 -6.69
N MET A 253 6.16 0.05 -6.41
CA MET A 253 6.59 -0.29 -5.07
C MET A 253 7.93 0.34 -4.72
N LYS A 254 8.05 0.81 -3.47
CA LYS A 254 9.27 1.33 -2.87
C LYS A 254 9.51 0.60 -1.56
N LEU A 255 10.64 -0.06 -1.47
CA LEU A 255 11.05 -0.82 -0.28
C LEU A 255 12.12 -0.06 0.50
N VAL A 256 12.04 -0.09 1.81
CA VAL A 256 13.14 0.32 2.70
C VAL A 256 13.48 -0.88 3.57
N VAL A 257 14.75 -1.19 3.73
CA VAL A 257 15.23 -2.20 4.67
C VAL A 257 16.33 -1.61 5.55
N LEU A 258 16.27 -1.90 6.84
CA LEU A 258 17.27 -1.49 7.82
C LEU A 258 17.71 -2.70 8.64
N GLY A 259 19.02 -2.92 8.72
CA GLY A 259 19.60 -4.03 9.49
C GLY A 259 21.05 -3.80 9.85
N ARG A 260 21.59 -4.71 10.68
CA ARG A 260 23.03 -4.73 11.06
C ARG A 260 23.94 -5.33 10.00
N GLU A 261 23.35 -6.09 9.08
CA GLU A 261 24.07 -6.76 8.00
C GLU A 261 24.69 -5.73 7.05
N SER A 262 25.79 -6.11 6.40
CA SER A 262 26.43 -5.23 5.43
C SER A 262 25.47 -4.83 4.29
N PRO A 263 25.68 -3.69 3.63
CA PRO A 263 24.90 -3.29 2.47
C PRO A 263 24.84 -4.35 1.38
N GLU A 264 25.92 -5.13 1.19
CA GLU A 264 26.00 -6.22 0.21
C GLU A 264 25.07 -7.37 0.62
N GLN A 265 25.06 -7.75 1.89
CA GLN A 265 24.19 -8.82 2.39
C GLN A 265 22.71 -8.42 2.31
N LEU A 266 22.38 -7.20 2.73
CA LEU A 266 21.01 -6.68 2.62
C LEU A 266 20.57 -6.58 1.14
N THR A 267 21.46 -6.13 0.24
CA THR A 267 21.21 -6.11 -1.21
C THR A 267 20.93 -7.51 -1.75
N LYS A 268 21.70 -8.51 -1.31
CA LYS A 268 21.50 -9.90 -1.70
C LYS A 268 20.13 -10.42 -1.29
N TRP A 269 19.73 -10.22 -0.03
CA TRP A 269 18.41 -10.64 0.45
C TRP A 269 17.27 -9.93 -0.27
N VAL A 270 17.39 -8.63 -0.51
CA VAL A 270 16.39 -7.88 -1.25
C VAL A 270 16.27 -8.38 -2.70
N ALA A 271 17.39 -8.57 -3.39
CA ALA A 271 17.38 -9.09 -4.75
C ALA A 271 16.79 -10.51 -4.83
N GLU A 272 17.20 -11.40 -3.93
CA GLU A 272 16.71 -12.77 -3.87
C GLU A 272 15.19 -12.84 -3.65
N LYS A 273 14.67 -12.08 -2.69
CA LYS A 273 13.29 -12.19 -2.23
C LYS A 273 12.31 -11.37 -3.06
N PHE A 274 12.74 -10.24 -3.64
CA PHE A 274 11.82 -9.31 -4.32
C PHE A 274 11.96 -9.25 -5.84
N SER A 275 13.02 -9.83 -6.46
CA SER A 275 13.19 -9.78 -7.92
C SER A 275 12.08 -10.47 -8.71
N ARG A 276 11.34 -11.39 -8.08
CA ARG A 276 10.22 -12.11 -8.69
C ARG A 276 8.86 -11.43 -8.50
N VAL A 277 8.80 -10.30 -7.76
CA VAL A 277 7.57 -9.51 -7.69
C VAL A 277 7.20 -9.07 -9.11
N PRO A 278 5.97 -9.37 -9.58
CA PRO A 278 5.58 -9.08 -10.96
C PRO A 278 5.68 -7.58 -11.27
N ASN A 279 6.35 -7.24 -12.37
CA ASN A 279 6.26 -5.91 -12.97
C ASN A 279 5.24 -5.97 -14.11
N LYS A 280 4.14 -5.25 -13.96
CA LYS A 280 3.03 -5.18 -14.92
C LYS A 280 3.08 -3.87 -15.72
N GLU A 281 4.16 -3.07 -15.56
CA GLU A 281 4.34 -1.75 -16.18
C GLU A 281 3.15 -0.79 -15.91
N ASN A 282 2.59 -0.90 -14.72
CA ASN A 282 1.42 -0.13 -14.33
C ASN A 282 1.72 1.36 -14.30
N GLN A 283 0.75 2.14 -14.75
CA GLN A 283 0.83 3.58 -14.65
C GLN A 283 0.37 4.05 -13.27
N VAL A 284 1.05 5.08 -12.78
CA VAL A 284 0.68 5.70 -11.51
C VAL A 284 -0.67 6.38 -11.64
N PRO A 285 -1.64 6.11 -10.75
CA PRO A 285 -2.89 6.85 -10.72
C PRO A 285 -2.63 8.33 -10.50
N VAL A 286 -3.37 9.19 -11.20
CA VAL A 286 -3.34 10.64 -11.03
C VAL A 286 -4.75 11.16 -10.83
N PHE A 287 -4.89 12.14 -9.95
CA PHE A 287 -6.18 12.70 -9.54
C PHE A 287 -6.17 14.21 -9.83
N PRO A 288 -6.31 14.62 -11.11
CA PRO A 288 -6.15 16.00 -11.52
C PRO A 288 -7.31 16.87 -11.04
N GLY A 289 -7.00 18.15 -10.85
CA GLY A 289 -7.97 19.17 -10.44
C GLY A 289 -7.91 19.47 -8.95
N SER A 290 -8.77 20.40 -8.53
CA SER A 290 -8.93 20.73 -7.11
C SER A 290 -10.15 20.03 -6.56
N PRO A 291 -10.08 19.41 -5.38
CA PRO A 291 -11.24 18.87 -4.69
C PRO A 291 -12.26 19.95 -4.33
N LEU A 292 -11.83 21.20 -4.22
CA LEU A 292 -12.71 22.35 -3.92
C LEU A 292 -13.02 23.12 -5.20
N GLY A 293 -14.29 23.42 -5.42
CA GLY A 293 -14.80 24.30 -6.46
C GLY A 293 -15.22 25.65 -5.92
N GLN A 294 -15.74 26.53 -6.78
CA GLN A 294 -16.22 27.85 -6.39
C GLN A 294 -17.34 27.78 -5.36
N GLU A 295 -18.19 26.74 -5.45
CA GLU A 295 -19.29 26.51 -4.53
C GLU A 295 -18.85 26.10 -3.12
N GLN A 296 -17.64 25.60 -2.92
CA GLN A 296 -17.07 25.25 -1.62
C GLN A 296 -16.28 26.40 -0.98
N LEU A 297 -15.86 27.39 -1.77
CA LEU A 297 -15.06 28.51 -1.27
C LEU A 297 -15.91 29.44 -0.41
N GLY A 298 -15.35 29.91 0.71
CA GLY A 298 -16.04 30.82 1.64
C GLY A 298 -17.13 30.17 2.48
N THR A 299 -17.23 28.84 2.47
CA THR A 299 -18.18 28.09 3.31
C THR A 299 -17.62 27.90 4.71
N GLN A 300 -18.39 28.27 5.72
CA GLN A 300 -18.09 28.01 7.13
C GLN A 300 -19.00 26.88 7.63
N ILE A 301 -18.40 25.91 8.34
CA ILE A 301 -19.12 24.74 8.82
C ILE A 301 -18.99 24.64 10.33
N LEU A 302 -20.13 24.54 10.99
CA LEU A 302 -20.19 24.26 12.42
C LEU A 302 -20.32 22.75 12.64
N PHE A 303 -19.26 22.15 13.16
CA PHE A 303 -19.20 20.73 13.45
C PHE A 303 -19.47 20.47 14.95
N ARG A 304 -20.45 19.61 15.25
CA ARG A 304 -20.73 19.19 16.63
C ARG A 304 -19.88 17.99 17.01
N THR A 305 -18.95 18.19 17.96
CA THR A 305 -18.10 17.14 18.51
C THR A 305 -18.88 16.16 19.39
N ILE A 306 -18.39 14.93 19.52
CA ILE A 306 -18.91 13.93 20.47
C ILE A 306 -18.35 14.20 21.86
N LYS A 307 -17.06 14.56 21.95
CA LYS A 307 -16.38 14.96 23.18
C LYS A 307 -16.32 16.48 23.21
N VAL A 308 -16.59 17.06 24.38
CA VAL A 308 -16.67 18.51 24.57
C VAL A 308 -15.28 19.16 24.45
N PHE A 309 -14.79 19.28 23.23
CA PHE A 309 -13.68 20.15 22.86
C PHE A 309 -14.12 20.97 21.65
N VAL A 310 -14.16 22.28 21.83
CA VAL A 310 -14.44 23.20 20.72
C VAL A 310 -13.14 23.45 19.97
N PHE A 311 -13.02 22.92 18.77
CA PHE A 311 -12.02 23.38 17.82
C PHE A 311 -12.72 24.31 16.82
N LEU A 312 -12.26 25.55 16.76
CA LEU A 312 -12.54 26.45 15.65
C LEU A 312 -11.50 26.16 14.56
N ILE A 313 -11.96 25.72 13.44
CA ILE A 313 -11.17 25.60 12.22
C ILE A 313 -11.57 26.73 11.27
#